data_77457aa5f61fcd531114d101e52101f3
#
_entry.id   77457aa5f61fcd531114d101e52101f3
#
_cell.length_a   1.000
_cell.length_b   1.000
_cell.length_c   1.000
_cell.angle_alpha   90.00
_cell.angle_beta   90.00
_cell.angle_gamma   90.00
#
_symmetry.space_group_name_H-M   'P 1'
#
loop_
_entity.id
_entity.type
_entity.pdbx_description
1 polymer ?
#
loop_
_entity_poly.entity_id
_entity_poly.type
_entity_poly.pdbx_seq_one_letter_code
_entity_poly.pdbx_strand_id
1 'polypeptide(L)'
;RIVAESAKMDLNLDSVVGDGDPIDICVLSEREIYHAGILIKCIPIGVIRMIDKGEIDDKIIAVIEGDQVYGEYRDINDCPKTVLDRIQHYLLTYKDLPGSLKPNAVISSVDGADVAKKIIKLSMQDYIESFPEHHKEYESSVAAVESLGR
;
A
#
# COMPACT_ATOMS: atom_id res chain seq x y z
N ARG A 1 -11.97 1.57 -5.43
CA ARG A 1 -10.81 2.37 -5.83
C ARG A 1 -10.47 3.29 -4.68
N ILE A 2 -9.37 3.04 -3.99
CA ILE A 2 -8.89 3.86 -2.89
C ILE A 2 -8.01 4.94 -3.52
N VAL A 3 -8.36 6.20 -3.35
CA VAL A 3 -7.56 7.34 -3.81
C VAL A 3 -6.67 7.76 -2.66
N ALA A 4 -5.38 7.70 -2.85
CA ALA A 4 -4.43 7.99 -1.79
C ALA A 4 -4.05 9.48 -1.78
N GLU A 5 -4.66 10.26 -0.91
CA GLU A 5 -4.03 11.48 -0.38
C GLU A 5 -3.25 11.16 0.91
N SER A 6 -2.63 10.01 0.96
CA SER A 6 -2.23 9.37 2.21
C SER A 6 -1.05 9.97 2.94
N ALA A 7 -0.38 10.98 2.45
CA ALA A 7 0.96 11.16 2.97
C ALA A 7 1.33 12.58 3.39
N LYS A 8 0.39 13.42 3.69
CA LYS A 8 0.67 14.69 4.39
C LYS A 8 1.12 14.50 5.85
N MET A 9 1.34 13.24 6.27
CA MET A 9 1.82 12.95 7.61
C MET A 9 3.32 13.14 7.71
N ASP A 10 3.73 14.18 8.44
CA ASP A 10 5.07 14.38 9.04
C ASP A 10 6.28 14.64 8.12
N LEU A 11 6.09 14.73 6.83
CA LEU A 11 7.08 15.35 5.98
C LEU A 11 6.53 16.74 5.64
N ASN A 12 7.35 17.77 5.69
CA ASN A 12 7.03 19.16 5.32
C ASN A 12 6.63 19.25 3.82
N LEU A 13 5.68 18.41 3.41
CA LEU A 13 5.21 18.16 2.06
C LEU A 13 3.83 18.77 1.82
N ASP A 14 3.55 19.92 2.42
CA ASP A 14 2.30 20.68 2.19
C ASP A 14 2.00 20.97 0.72
N SER A 15 2.96 20.67 -0.17
CA SER A 15 2.87 20.90 -1.61
C SER A 15 2.87 19.63 -2.47
N VAL A 16 3.08 18.46 -1.89
CA VAL A 16 3.12 17.20 -2.65
C VAL A 16 1.78 16.48 -2.52
N VAL A 17 1.17 16.17 -3.64
CA VAL A 17 -0.14 15.51 -3.74
C VAL A 17 0.08 14.04 -4.06
N GLY A 18 -0.83 13.16 -3.63
CA GLY A 18 -0.86 11.77 -4.06
C GLY A 18 -1.13 11.67 -5.57
N ASP A 19 -0.76 10.55 -6.17
CA ASP A 19 -0.89 10.28 -7.61
C ASP A 19 -2.34 10.04 -8.06
N GLY A 20 -3.29 9.98 -7.12
CA GLY A 20 -4.71 9.76 -7.37
C GLY A 20 -5.07 8.31 -7.70
N ASP A 21 -4.12 7.40 -7.66
CA ASP A 21 -4.30 5.97 -7.90
C ASP A 21 -4.66 5.20 -6.60
N PRO A 22 -5.19 3.97 -6.70
CA PRO A 22 -5.36 3.11 -5.53
C PRO A 22 -4.04 2.83 -4.84
N ILE A 23 -4.06 2.77 -3.49
CA ILE A 23 -2.85 2.47 -2.72
C ILE A 23 -2.28 1.11 -3.12
N ASP A 24 -1.00 1.07 -3.41
CA ASP A 24 -0.28 -0.14 -3.78
C ASP A 24 0.13 -0.95 -2.55
N ILE A 25 -0.03 -2.26 -2.65
CA ILE A 25 0.37 -3.20 -1.61
C ILE A 25 1.32 -4.24 -2.18
N CYS A 26 2.54 -4.29 -1.65
CA CYS A 26 3.51 -5.35 -1.93
C CYS A 26 3.28 -6.49 -0.92
N VAL A 27 2.78 -7.62 -1.39
CA VAL A 27 2.46 -8.77 -0.56
C VAL A 27 3.60 -9.78 -0.58
N LEU A 28 4.15 -10.10 0.60
CA LEU A 28 5.10 -11.20 0.77
C LEU A 28 4.33 -12.52 0.86
N SER A 29 4.71 -13.48 0.04
CA SER A 29 4.08 -14.79 -0.06
C SER A 29 5.12 -15.86 -0.36
N GLU A 30 5.00 -17.01 0.29
CA GLU A 30 5.80 -18.20 -0.03
C GLU A 30 5.50 -18.70 -1.46
N ARG A 31 4.22 -18.61 -1.86
CA ARG A 31 3.75 -19.12 -3.15
C ARG A 31 3.49 -18.00 -4.13
N GLU A 32 3.86 -18.24 -5.37
CA GLU A 32 3.54 -17.34 -6.46
C GLU A 32 2.03 -17.29 -6.72
N ILE A 33 1.53 -16.09 -7.02
CA ILE A 33 0.13 -15.84 -7.34
C ILE A 33 0.05 -15.52 -8.83
N TYR A 34 -0.50 -16.44 -9.62
CA TYR A 34 -0.54 -16.32 -11.08
C TYR A 34 -1.82 -15.67 -11.63
N HIS A 35 -2.83 -15.46 -10.77
CA HIS A 35 -4.12 -14.95 -11.20
C HIS A 35 -4.36 -13.54 -10.68
N ALA A 36 -4.81 -12.66 -11.58
CA ALA A 36 -5.32 -11.35 -11.23
C ALA A 36 -6.81 -11.42 -10.81
N GLY A 37 -7.29 -10.36 -10.15
CA GLY A 37 -8.71 -10.25 -9.78
C GLY A 37 -9.14 -11.11 -8.59
N ILE A 38 -8.20 -11.53 -7.75
CA ILE A 38 -8.48 -12.28 -6.52
C ILE A 38 -8.48 -11.34 -5.31
N LEU A 39 -9.23 -11.70 -4.27
CA LEU A 39 -9.19 -11.06 -2.97
C LEU A 39 -8.31 -11.87 -2.03
N ILE A 40 -7.37 -11.20 -1.38
CA ILE A 40 -6.44 -11.84 -0.44
C ILE A 40 -6.51 -11.09 0.89
N LYS A 41 -6.60 -11.85 1.98
CA LYS A 41 -6.53 -11.28 3.32
C LYS A 41 -5.07 -11.14 3.72
N CYS A 42 -4.64 -9.89 3.98
CA CYS A 42 -3.27 -9.55 4.30
C CYS A 42 -3.18 -8.80 5.63
N ILE A 43 -2.03 -8.93 6.27
CA ILE A 43 -1.66 -8.20 7.49
C ILE A 43 -0.60 -7.16 7.09
N PRO A 44 -0.86 -5.84 7.20
CA PRO A 44 0.14 -4.82 6.93
C PRO A 44 1.22 -4.85 8.02
N ILE A 45 2.48 -4.94 7.59
CA ILE A 45 3.66 -4.99 8.47
C ILE A 45 4.52 -3.75 8.37
N GLY A 46 4.34 -2.93 7.33
CA GLY A 46 5.10 -1.69 7.17
C GLY A 46 4.73 -0.94 5.89
N VAL A 47 5.44 0.14 5.64
CA VAL A 47 5.27 0.98 4.46
C VAL A 47 6.62 1.51 3.98
N ILE A 48 6.82 1.53 2.67
CA ILE A 48 7.92 2.24 2.02
C ILE A 48 7.35 3.57 1.55
N ARG A 49 7.83 4.68 2.13
CA ARG A 49 7.44 6.04 1.75
C ARG A 49 8.21 6.44 0.51
N MET A 50 7.50 6.67 -0.57
CA MET A 50 8.09 6.90 -1.88
C MET A 50 7.48 8.14 -2.57
N ILE A 51 8.33 8.84 -3.30
CA ILE A 51 7.93 9.90 -4.23
C ILE A 51 8.33 9.44 -5.63
N ASP A 52 7.39 9.36 -6.54
CA ASP A 52 7.63 9.07 -7.97
C ASP A 52 7.18 10.27 -8.79
N LYS A 53 8.08 10.80 -9.63
CA LYS A 53 7.84 11.97 -10.49
C LYS A 53 7.30 13.21 -9.76
N GLY A 54 7.58 13.32 -8.47
CA GLY A 54 7.14 14.44 -7.63
C GLY A 54 5.78 14.22 -6.96
N GLU A 55 5.16 13.06 -7.11
CA GLU A 55 3.92 12.65 -6.46
C GLU A 55 4.18 11.58 -5.38
N ILE A 56 3.35 11.55 -4.36
CA ILE A 56 3.46 10.55 -3.29
C ILE A 56 2.90 9.23 -3.81
N ASP A 57 3.71 8.19 -3.72
CA ASP A 57 3.41 6.85 -4.22
C ASP A 57 3.85 5.80 -3.18
N ASP A 58 3.29 5.89 -1.97
CA ASP A 58 3.61 5.01 -0.85
C ASP A 58 3.24 3.54 -1.15
N LYS A 59 4.11 2.60 -0.76
CA LYS A 59 3.90 1.16 -0.95
C LYS A 59 3.73 0.47 0.39
N ILE A 60 2.54 -0.03 0.68
CA ILE A 60 2.29 -0.85 1.86
C ILE A 60 3.01 -2.20 1.69
N ILE A 61 3.70 -2.64 2.73
CA ILE A 61 4.27 -3.99 2.80
C ILE A 61 3.36 -4.83 3.69
N ALA A 62 2.90 -5.96 3.17
CA ALA A 62 2.00 -6.85 3.87
C ALA A 62 2.41 -8.31 3.71
N VAL A 63 1.89 -9.17 4.57
CA VAL A 63 2.03 -10.63 4.49
C VAL A 63 0.65 -11.25 4.34
N ILE A 64 0.55 -12.40 3.67
CA ILE A 64 -0.71 -13.15 3.62
C ILE A 64 -1.00 -13.73 5.01
N GLU A 65 -2.24 -13.56 5.49
CA GLU A 65 -2.66 -14.17 6.74
C GLU A 65 -2.58 -15.71 6.64
N GLY A 66 -1.80 -16.33 7.53
CA GLY A 66 -1.60 -17.79 7.55
C GLY A 66 -0.57 -18.32 6.54
N ASP A 67 0.17 -17.46 5.84
CA ASP A 67 1.34 -17.89 5.06
C ASP A 67 2.37 -18.58 5.97
N GLN A 68 2.92 -19.71 5.53
CA GLN A 68 3.77 -20.57 6.38
C GLN A 68 5.17 -19.96 6.60
N VAL A 69 5.63 -19.09 5.71
CA VAL A 69 6.96 -18.46 5.77
C VAL A 69 6.90 -17.06 6.36
N TYR A 70 5.95 -16.24 5.88
CA TYR A 70 5.88 -14.81 6.21
C TYR A 70 4.74 -14.46 7.17
N GLY A 71 3.77 -15.35 7.36
CA GLY A 71 2.53 -15.09 8.10
C GLY A 71 2.71 -14.76 9.59
N GLU A 72 3.90 -15.01 10.15
CA GLU A 72 4.23 -14.66 11.54
C GLU A 72 4.79 -13.24 11.70
N TYR A 73 5.15 -12.55 10.61
CA TYR A 73 5.64 -11.18 10.70
C TYR A 73 4.52 -10.23 11.13
N ARG A 74 4.81 -9.33 12.03
CA ARG A 74 3.86 -8.33 12.56
C ARG A 74 4.32 -6.91 12.37
N ASP A 75 5.63 -6.72 12.11
CA ASP A 75 6.25 -5.42 11.81
C ASP A 75 7.32 -5.59 10.75
N ILE A 76 7.68 -4.48 10.10
CA ILE A 76 8.71 -4.47 9.05
C ILE A 76 10.07 -4.95 9.57
N ASN A 77 10.33 -4.77 10.87
CA ASN A 77 11.55 -5.21 11.52
C ASN A 77 11.67 -6.74 11.63
N ASP A 78 10.56 -7.48 11.49
CA ASP A 78 10.59 -8.95 11.42
C ASP A 78 11.08 -9.44 10.06
N CYS A 79 11.03 -8.56 9.05
CA CYS A 79 11.43 -8.89 7.70
C CYS A 79 12.96 -8.81 7.55
N PRO A 80 13.61 -9.84 6.99
CA PRO A 80 15.04 -9.80 6.73
C PRO A 80 15.44 -8.59 5.89
N LYS A 81 16.49 -7.88 6.31
CA LYS A 81 16.96 -6.68 5.62
C LYS A 81 17.22 -6.92 4.14
N THR A 82 17.72 -8.08 3.76
CA THR A 82 17.99 -8.44 2.36
C THR A 82 16.73 -8.52 1.51
N VAL A 83 15.59 -8.87 2.09
CA VAL A 83 14.29 -8.87 1.39
C VAL A 83 13.85 -7.42 1.16
N LEU A 84 13.94 -6.58 2.18
CA LEU A 84 13.59 -5.15 2.08
C LEU A 84 14.49 -4.41 1.09
N ASP A 85 15.80 -4.66 1.14
CA ASP A 85 16.76 -4.07 0.20
C ASP A 85 16.42 -4.42 -1.26
N ARG A 86 16.00 -5.66 -1.52
CA ARG A 86 15.56 -6.09 -2.87
C ARG A 86 14.28 -5.39 -3.32
N ILE A 87 13.29 -5.26 -2.43
CA ILE A 87 12.03 -4.56 -2.73
C ILE A 87 12.33 -3.09 -3.03
N GLN A 88 13.10 -2.42 -2.18
CA GLN A 88 13.47 -1.03 -2.39
C GLN A 88 14.24 -0.84 -3.69
N HIS A 89 15.21 -1.70 -3.98
CA HIS A 89 15.94 -1.65 -5.25
C HIS A 89 15.01 -1.81 -6.45
N TYR A 90 14.10 -2.78 -6.42
CA TYR A 90 13.11 -2.96 -7.47
C TYR A 90 12.26 -1.71 -7.67
N LEU A 91 11.69 -1.14 -6.60
CA LEU A 91 10.84 0.05 -6.67
C LEU A 91 11.58 1.28 -7.23
N LEU A 92 12.89 1.39 -6.97
CA LEU A 92 13.71 2.49 -7.48
C LEU A 92 14.09 2.32 -8.95
N THR A 93 14.10 1.10 -9.49
CA THR A 93 14.74 0.82 -10.79
C THR A 93 13.82 0.25 -11.85
N TYR A 94 12.65 -0.31 -11.51
CA TYR A 94 11.81 -1.04 -12.48
C TYR A 94 11.24 -0.15 -13.61
N LYS A 95 11.15 1.15 -13.38
CA LYS A 95 10.73 2.15 -14.40
C LYS A 95 11.90 2.75 -15.19
N ASP A 96 13.13 2.42 -14.84
CA ASP A 96 14.29 3.01 -15.50
C ASP A 96 14.45 2.45 -16.93
N LEU A 97 14.58 3.35 -17.89
CA LEU A 97 14.91 3.00 -19.26
C LEU A 97 16.42 3.09 -19.47
N PRO A 98 17.00 2.26 -20.36
CA PRO A 98 18.39 2.39 -20.75
C PRO A 98 18.70 3.83 -21.21
N GLY A 99 19.66 4.49 -20.55
CA GLY A 99 20.03 5.88 -20.84
C GLY A 99 19.30 6.94 -19.99
N SER A 100 18.42 6.57 -19.09
CA SER A 100 17.87 7.49 -18.10
C SER A 100 18.99 8.03 -17.20
N LEU A 101 19.15 9.35 -17.15
CA LEU A 101 20.21 10.02 -16.39
C LEU A 101 19.79 10.41 -14.96
N LYS A 102 18.52 10.28 -14.61
CA LYS A 102 17.99 10.65 -13.28
C LYS A 102 17.02 9.59 -12.81
N PRO A 103 17.11 9.18 -11.53
CA PRO A 103 16.08 8.34 -10.91
C PRO A 103 14.76 9.13 -10.90
N ASN A 104 13.67 8.48 -11.31
CA ASN A 104 12.33 9.06 -11.27
C ASN A 104 11.69 8.93 -9.89
N ALA A 105 12.18 8.01 -9.08
CA ALA A 105 11.64 7.67 -7.79
C ALA A 105 12.66 7.88 -6.67
N VAL A 106 12.18 8.29 -5.48
CA VAL A 106 12.98 8.45 -4.26
C VAL A 106 12.24 7.79 -3.11
N ILE A 107 12.94 6.96 -2.34
CA ILE A 107 12.44 6.42 -1.07
C ILE A 107 12.91 7.36 0.06
N SER A 108 11.97 7.92 0.80
CA SER A 108 12.24 8.83 1.92
C SER A 108 12.42 8.09 3.24
N SER A 109 11.62 7.06 3.49
CA SER A 109 11.72 6.22 4.69
C SER A 109 11.09 4.84 4.48
N VAL A 110 11.38 3.94 5.42
CA VAL A 110 10.70 2.66 5.60
C VAL A 110 10.20 2.62 7.03
N ASP A 111 8.89 2.55 7.21
CA ASP A 111 8.24 2.67 8.50
C ASP A 111 7.46 1.40 8.86
N GLY A 112 7.20 1.19 10.16
CA GLY A 112 6.59 -0.02 10.69
C GLY A 112 5.07 -0.11 10.48
N ALA A 113 4.49 -1.18 11.03
CA ALA A 113 3.08 -1.55 10.88
C ALA A 113 2.11 -0.47 11.32
N ASP A 114 2.42 0.29 12.37
CA ASP A 114 1.52 1.32 12.89
C ASP A 114 1.39 2.51 11.93
N VAL A 115 2.48 2.90 11.26
CA VAL A 115 2.45 3.94 10.23
C VAL A 115 1.68 3.45 9.00
N ALA A 116 1.92 2.21 8.56
CA ALA A 116 1.19 1.59 7.46
C ALA A 116 -0.33 1.58 7.71
N LYS A 117 -0.76 1.17 8.91
CA LYS A 117 -2.18 1.17 9.29
C LYS A 117 -2.81 2.57 9.30
N LYS A 118 -2.05 3.60 9.69
CA LYS A 118 -2.53 4.98 9.64
C LYS A 118 -2.73 5.43 8.19
N ILE A 119 -1.77 5.16 7.31
CA ILE A 119 -1.85 5.49 5.89
C ILE A 119 -3.06 4.80 5.24
N ILE A 120 -3.26 3.50 5.51
CA ILE A 120 -4.44 2.77 5.01
C ILE A 120 -5.75 3.44 5.45
N LYS A 121 -5.85 3.83 6.73
CA LYS A 121 -7.06 4.51 7.24
C LYS A 121 -7.30 5.86 6.57
N LEU A 122 -6.24 6.65 6.36
CA LEU A 122 -6.34 7.92 5.65
C LEU A 122 -6.78 7.70 4.19
N SER A 123 -6.18 6.77 3.48
CA SER A 123 -6.59 6.43 2.11
C SER A 123 -8.06 5.98 2.01
N MET A 124 -8.54 5.24 3.01
CA MET A 124 -9.96 4.86 3.08
C MET A 124 -10.85 6.09 3.28
N GLN A 125 -10.44 7.03 4.12
CA GLN A 125 -11.20 8.26 4.37
C GLN A 125 -11.21 9.15 3.13
N ASP A 126 -10.06 9.33 2.48
CA ASP A 126 -9.95 10.08 1.21
C ASP A 126 -10.88 9.51 0.14
N TYR A 127 -10.98 8.18 0.06
CA TYR A 127 -11.89 7.54 -0.87
C TYR A 127 -13.36 7.87 -0.56
N ILE A 128 -13.76 7.79 0.71
CA ILE A 128 -15.13 8.09 1.15
C ILE A 128 -15.48 9.56 0.82
N GLU A 129 -14.53 10.48 1.09
CA GLU A 129 -14.73 11.90 0.83
C GLU A 129 -14.77 12.22 -0.67
N SER A 130 -13.94 11.56 -1.46
CA SER A 130 -13.87 11.76 -2.91
C SER A 130 -15.00 11.09 -3.67
N PHE A 131 -15.54 9.98 -3.17
CA PHE A 131 -16.55 9.16 -3.84
C PHE A 131 -17.71 8.78 -2.91
N PRO A 132 -18.46 9.74 -2.36
CA PRO A 132 -19.48 9.49 -1.34
C PRO A 132 -20.63 8.59 -1.84
N GLU A 133 -20.94 8.61 -3.13
CA GLU A 133 -22.00 7.76 -3.70
C GLU A 133 -21.56 6.28 -3.74
N HIS A 134 -20.31 5.99 -4.10
CA HIS A 134 -19.78 4.62 -4.07
C HIS A 134 -19.76 4.04 -2.65
N HIS A 135 -19.49 4.88 -1.65
CA HIS A 135 -19.52 4.44 -0.26
C HIS A 135 -20.93 4.04 0.18
N LYS A 136 -21.95 4.81 -0.17
CA LYS A 136 -23.36 4.47 0.12
C LYS A 136 -23.79 3.17 -0.56
N GLU A 137 -23.38 2.92 -1.79
CA GLU A 137 -23.64 1.66 -2.50
C GLU A 137 -22.99 0.48 -1.77
N TYR A 138 -21.74 0.64 -1.31
CA TYR A 138 -21.03 -0.38 -0.54
C TYR A 138 -21.74 -0.68 0.78
N GLU A 139 -22.08 0.33 1.58
CA GLU A 139 -22.80 0.16 2.85
C GLU A 139 -24.16 -0.54 2.63
N SER A 140 -24.90 -0.17 1.60
CA SER A 140 -26.16 -0.80 1.24
C SER A 140 -25.99 -2.27 0.88
N SER A 141 -24.90 -2.61 0.16
CA SER A 141 -24.59 -3.98 -0.24
C SER A 141 -24.18 -4.84 0.97
N VAL A 142 -23.37 -4.29 1.87
CA VAL A 142 -22.98 -4.98 3.13
C VAL A 142 -24.20 -5.25 4.00
N ALA A 143 -25.06 -4.25 4.22
CA ALA A 143 -26.28 -4.39 5.00
C ALA A 143 -27.23 -5.45 4.40
N ALA A 144 -27.33 -5.53 3.07
CA ALA A 144 -28.12 -6.54 2.40
C ALA A 144 -27.58 -7.96 2.65
N VAL A 145 -26.27 -8.16 2.56
CA VAL A 145 -25.61 -9.46 2.83
C VAL A 145 -25.79 -9.86 4.29
N GLU A 146 -25.59 -8.96 5.23
CA GLU A 146 -25.80 -9.23 6.67
C GLU A 146 -27.24 -9.61 7.00
N SER A 147 -28.21 -9.05 6.26
CA SER A 147 -29.64 -9.39 6.43
C SER A 147 -30.00 -10.81 5.98
N LEU A 148 -29.24 -11.35 5.02
CA LEU A 148 -29.42 -12.71 4.49
C LEU A 148 -28.80 -13.81 5.37
N GLY A 149 -27.90 -13.43 6.27
CA GLY A 149 -27.17 -14.35 7.15
C GLY A 149 -27.82 -14.58 8.53
N ARG A 150 -29.08 -14.13 8.73
CA ARG A 150 -29.86 -14.34 9.97
C ARG A 150 -30.96 -15.35 9.80
#